data_38697e3507a41642fecbb9f9abeebab4
#
_entry.id   38697e3507a41642fecbb9f9abeebab4
#
_cell.length_a   1.000
_cell.length_b   1.000
_cell.length_c   1.000
_cell.angle_alpha   90.00
_cell.angle_beta   90.00
_cell.angle_gamma   90.00
#
_symmetry.space_group_name_H-M   'P 1'
#
loop_
_entity.id
_entity.type
_entity.pdbx_description
1 polymer ?
#
loop_
_entity_poly.entity_id
_entity_poly.type
_entity_poly.pdbx_seq_one_letter_code
_entity_poly.pdbx_strand_id
1 'polypeptide(L)'
;MRIIGGNLRGRKILNPNDKSTRPLKDMVRESIFNIIEHSKNEYLELNNAKVLDLFSGTGSFGIECLSRGAEKVTFFENYKDSIKILKKNLNLLNLNKCSKIILDNP
;
A
#
# COMPACT_ATOMS: atom_id res chain seq x y z
N MET A 1 11.04 -2.22 5.23
CA MET A 1 10.21 -2.69 4.09
C MET A 1 10.39 -1.76 2.90
N ARG A 2 10.35 -2.31 1.71
CA ARG A 2 10.50 -1.51 0.49
C ARG A 2 9.39 -1.80 -0.50
N ILE A 3 9.12 -0.83 -1.37
CA ILE A 3 8.19 -1.01 -2.48
C ILE A 3 8.83 -1.97 -3.48
N ILE A 4 8.06 -2.98 -3.91
CA ILE A 4 8.57 -4.09 -4.70
C ILE A 4 8.55 -3.77 -6.20
N GLY A 5 7.50 -3.15 -6.70
CA GLY A 5 7.36 -2.88 -8.12
C GLY A 5 6.83 -1.49 -8.41
N GLY A 6 6.66 -1.19 -9.70
CA GLY A 6 6.12 0.07 -10.16
C GLY A 6 7.12 1.22 -10.16
N ASN A 7 6.60 2.44 -10.30
CA ASN A 7 7.44 3.62 -10.46
C ASN A 7 8.15 4.07 -9.18
N LEU A 8 7.73 3.56 -8.02
CA LEU A 8 8.39 3.84 -6.74
C LEU A 8 9.19 2.65 -6.23
N ARG A 9 9.49 1.70 -7.09
CA ARG A 9 10.25 0.49 -6.74
C ARG A 9 11.54 0.84 -5.97
N GLY A 10 11.77 0.13 -4.88
CA GLY A 10 12.96 0.27 -4.05
C GLY A 10 12.86 1.37 -3.00
N ARG A 11 11.83 2.22 -3.03
CA ARG A 11 11.62 3.25 -2.02
C ARG A 11 11.22 2.61 -0.70
N LYS A 12 11.66 3.22 0.38
CA LYS A 12 11.44 2.68 1.73
C LYS A 12 10.04 3.00 2.23
N ILE A 13 9.42 2.03 2.88
CA ILE A 13 8.17 2.17 3.64
C ILE A 13 8.51 2.01 5.11
N LEU A 14 8.14 2.99 5.92
CA LEU A 14 8.35 2.93 7.36
C LEU A 14 7.38 1.95 7.98
N ASN A 15 7.87 1.20 8.97
CA ASN A 15 7.08 0.25 9.75
C ASN A 15 7.13 0.62 11.22
N PRO A 16 6.18 0.13 12.03
CA PRO A 16 6.34 0.22 13.47
C PRO A 16 7.65 -0.45 13.87
N ASN A 17 8.20 -0.04 15.00
CA ASN A 17 9.41 -0.64 15.59
C ASN A 17 9.18 -2.09 16.02
N ASP A 18 8.62 -2.85 15.12
CA ASP A 18 8.34 -4.24 15.32
C ASP A 18 9.39 -5.04 14.57
N LYS A 19 10.25 -5.70 15.31
CA LYS A 19 11.27 -6.61 14.77
C LYS A 19 10.64 -7.78 14.02
N SER A 20 9.34 -7.83 13.99
CA SER A 20 8.58 -8.87 13.31
C SER A 20 8.29 -8.59 11.84
N THR A 21 8.81 -7.52 11.29
CA THR A 21 8.76 -7.29 9.83
C THR A 21 9.57 -8.36 9.15
N ARG A 22 8.96 -9.09 8.25
CA ARG A 22 9.50 -10.34 7.83
C ARG A 22 9.53 -10.54 6.34
N PRO A 23 10.53 -11.32 5.89
CA PRO A 23 10.55 -11.81 4.52
C PRO A 23 9.24 -12.48 4.10
N LEU A 24 8.55 -13.16 5.03
CA LEU A 24 7.29 -13.80 4.75
C LEU A 24 6.19 -12.83 4.31
N LYS A 25 6.10 -11.67 4.98
CA LYS A 25 5.13 -10.65 4.60
C LYS A 25 5.43 -10.09 3.21
N ASP A 26 6.70 -9.86 2.91
CA ASP A 26 7.12 -9.38 1.61
C ASP A 26 6.84 -10.40 0.52
N MET A 27 7.08 -11.68 0.79
CA MET A 27 6.78 -12.77 -0.15
C MET A 27 5.29 -12.88 -0.44
N VAL A 28 4.45 -12.75 0.59
CA VAL A 28 3.00 -12.79 0.42
C VAL A 28 2.52 -11.60 -0.41
N ARG A 29 3.02 -10.41 -0.11
CA ARG A 29 2.68 -9.20 -0.85
C ARG A 29 3.09 -9.32 -2.32
N GLU A 30 4.30 -9.77 -2.57
CA GLU A 30 4.79 -10.01 -3.93
C GLU A 30 3.93 -11.02 -4.68
N SER A 31 3.56 -12.12 -4.04
CA SER A 31 2.70 -13.14 -4.64
C SER A 31 1.33 -12.59 -5.03
N ILE A 32 0.73 -11.78 -4.16
CA ILE A 32 -0.57 -11.16 -4.43
C ILE A 32 -0.47 -10.25 -5.67
N PHE A 33 0.53 -9.40 -5.72
CA PHE A 33 0.68 -8.47 -6.85
C PHE A 33 1.06 -9.18 -8.14
N ASN A 34 1.82 -10.27 -8.07
CA ASN A 34 2.09 -11.10 -9.23
C ASN A 34 0.79 -11.70 -9.80
N ILE A 35 -0.10 -12.19 -8.94
CA ILE A 35 -1.40 -12.71 -9.37
C ILE A 35 -2.21 -11.61 -10.06
N ILE A 36 -2.27 -10.42 -9.48
CA ILE A 36 -3.04 -9.30 -10.03
C ILE A 36 -2.47 -8.88 -11.39
N GLU A 37 -1.17 -8.69 -11.48
CA GLU A 37 -0.53 -8.18 -12.71
C GLU A 37 -0.52 -9.17 -13.86
N HIS A 38 -0.46 -10.46 -13.57
CA HIS A 38 -0.46 -11.52 -14.59
C HIS A 38 -1.83 -12.11 -14.84
N SER A 39 -2.87 -11.58 -14.18
CA SER A 39 -4.24 -11.99 -14.43
C SER A 39 -4.70 -11.44 -15.79
N LYS A 40 -5.41 -12.27 -16.54
CA LYS A 40 -6.09 -11.85 -17.76
C LYS A 40 -7.46 -11.23 -17.47
N ASN A 41 -7.84 -11.15 -16.21
CA ASN A 41 -9.11 -10.59 -15.80
C ASN A 41 -8.98 -9.08 -15.71
N GLU A 42 -9.68 -8.35 -16.58
CA GLU A 42 -9.66 -6.89 -16.62
C GLU A 42 -10.17 -6.23 -15.34
N TYR A 43 -10.92 -6.95 -14.50
CA TYR A 43 -11.36 -6.43 -13.20
C TYR A 43 -10.24 -6.37 -12.17
N LEU A 44 -9.11 -7.00 -12.44
CA LEU A 44 -7.94 -6.98 -11.56
C LEU A 44 -6.83 -6.05 -12.05
N GLU A 45 -7.11 -5.20 -13.00
CA GLU A 45 -6.12 -4.27 -13.52
C GLU A 45 -5.84 -3.15 -12.52
N LEU A 46 -4.57 -2.98 -12.14
CA LEU A 46 -4.15 -1.93 -11.21
C LEU A 46 -4.04 -0.57 -11.86
N ASN A 47 -3.67 -0.51 -13.12
CA ASN A 47 -3.47 0.75 -13.83
C ASN A 47 -4.77 1.57 -13.85
N ASN A 48 -4.70 2.79 -13.33
CA ASN A 48 -5.83 3.70 -13.19
C ASN A 48 -6.93 3.21 -12.22
N ALA A 49 -6.66 2.19 -11.41
CA ALA A 49 -7.62 1.65 -10.48
C ALA A 49 -7.88 2.58 -9.30
N LYS A 50 -9.09 2.53 -8.79
CA LYS A 50 -9.45 3.12 -7.49
C LYS A 50 -9.52 1.98 -6.48
N VAL A 51 -8.71 2.06 -5.45
CA VAL A 51 -8.49 0.95 -4.51
C VAL A 51 -9.01 1.31 -3.13
N LEU A 52 -9.67 0.35 -2.48
CA LEU A 52 -10.01 0.46 -1.06
C LEU A 52 -9.10 -0.49 -0.29
N ASP A 53 -8.33 0.06 0.63
CA ASP A 53 -7.48 -0.71 1.52
C ASP A 53 -8.12 -0.70 2.91
N LEU A 54 -8.82 -1.77 3.23
CA LEU A 54 -9.73 -1.81 4.38
C LEU A 54 -9.02 -1.98 5.72
N PHE A 55 -7.82 -2.51 5.73
CA PHE A 55 -7.03 -2.72 6.94
C PHE A 55 -5.60 -2.26 6.65
N SER A 56 -5.46 -0.95 6.53
CA SER A 56 -4.27 -0.36 5.90
C SER A 56 -2.98 -0.50 6.71
N GLY A 57 -3.08 -0.52 8.03
CA GLY A 57 -1.88 -0.48 8.84
C GLY A 57 -1.01 0.72 8.47
N THR A 58 0.24 0.48 8.15
CA THR A 58 1.19 1.52 7.73
C THR A 58 1.14 1.83 6.24
N GLY A 59 0.22 1.20 5.50
CA GLY A 59 -0.09 1.52 4.12
C GLY A 59 0.65 0.72 3.07
N SER A 60 1.38 -0.31 3.45
CA SER A 60 2.24 -1.03 2.50
C SER A 60 1.51 -1.58 1.27
N PHE A 61 0.30 -2.11 1.44
CA PHE A 61 -0.47 -2.65 0.33
C PHE A 61 -0.95 -1.55 -0.62
N GLY A 62 -1.62 -0.54 -0.09
CA GLY A 62 -2.14 0.57 -0.91
C GLY A 62 -1.03 1.38 -1.57
N ILE A 63 0.07 1.59 -0.88
CA ILE A 63 1.24 2.27 -1.45
C ILE A 63 1.81 1.46 -2.62
N GLU A 64 1.87 0.14 -2.48
CA GLU A 64 2.29 -0.73 -3.58
C GLU A 64 1.35 -0.58 -4.78
N CYS A 65 0.04 -0.52 -4.55
CA CYS A 65 -0.95 -0.29 -5.60
C CYS A 65 -0.69 1.04 -6.33
N LEU A 66 -0.43 2.11 -5.59
CA LEU A 66 -0.13 3.42 -6.18
C LEU A 66 1.16 3.37 -7.02
N SER A 67 2.18 2.70 -6.51
CA SER A 67 3.43 2.53 -7.24
C SER A 67 3.23 1.81 -8.57
N ARG A 68 2.27 0.89 -8.63
CA ARG A 68 1.99 0.08 -9.82
C ARG A 68 0.90 0.66 -10.71
N GLY A 69 0.52 1.91 -10.49
CA GLY A 69 -0.34 2.64 -11.41
C GLY A 69 -1.76 2.90 -10.96
N ALA A 70 -2.15 2.53 -9.75
CA ALA A 70 -3.47 2.89 -9.23
C ALA A 70 -3.65 4.40 -9.24
N GLU A 71 -4.86 4.84 -9.60
CA GLU A 71 -5.18 6.27 -9.64
C GLU A 71 -5.32 6.85 -8.24
N LYS A 72 -5.96 6.11 -7.35
CA LYS A 72 -6.27 6.57 -6.00
C LYS A 72 -6.42 5.38 -5.07
N VAL A 73 -5.98 5.55 -3.82
CA VAL A 73 -6.23 4.58 -2.75
C VAL A 73 -6.90 5.28 -1.59
N THR A 74 -7.98 4.68 -1.10
CA THR A 74 -8.63 5.08 0.14
C THR A 74 -8.22 4.08 1.22
N PHE A 75 -7.53 4.58 2.22
CA PHE A 75 -7.01 3.78 3.34
C PHE A 75 -7.97 3.88 4.52
N PHE A 76 -8.41 2.72 5.02
CA PHE A 76 -9.23 2.65 6.24
C PHE A 76 -8.36 2.13 7.37
N GLU A 77 -8.23 2.90 8.44
CA GLU A 77 -7.44 2.51 9.60
C GLU A 77 -7.92 3.28 10.83
N ASN A 78 -7.97 2.62 11.99
CA ASN A 78 -8.37 3.27 13.24
C ASN A 78 -7.31 3.22 14.34
N TYR A 79 -6.22 2.50 14.14
CA TYR A 79 -5.14 2.43 15.13
C TYR A 79 -4.24 3.65 14.99
N LYS A 80 -4.17 4.46 16.04
CA LYS A 80 -3.46 5.76 16.00
C LYS A 80 -2.00 5.66 15.58
N ASP A 81 -1.27 4.67 16.10
CA ASP A 81 0.15 4.51 15.77
C ASP A 81 0.36 4.15 14.30
N SER A 82 -0.51 3.29 13.77
CA SER A 82 -0.47 2.94 12.35
C SER A 82 -0.79 4.12 11.46
N ILE A 83 -1.81 4.90 11.82
CA ILE A 83 -2.21 6.10 11.07
C ILE A 83 -1.07 7.10 11.00
N LYS A 84 -0.37 7.31 12.11
CA LYS A 84 0.77 8.23 12.18
C LYS A 84 1.86 7.82 11.18
N ILE A 85 2.19 6.54 11.13
CA ILE A 85 3.19 6.01 10.21
C ILE A 85 2.69 6.05 8.76
N LEU A 86 1.41 5.71 8.54
CA LEU A 86 0.79 5.80 7.23
C LEU A 86 0.88 7.22 6.66
N LYS A 87 0.50 8.22 7.45
CA LYS A 87 0.59 9.63 7.03
C LYS A 87 2.03 10.02 6.69
N LYS A 88 2.98 9.57 7.49
CA LYS A 88 4.40 9.84 7.28
C LYS A 88 4.88 9.20 5.99
N ASN A 89 4.49 7.95 5.73
CA ASN A 89 4.82 7.26 4.50
C ASN A 89 4.29 7.99 3.27
N LEU A 90 3.02 8.37 3.29
CA LEU A 90 2.39 9.07 2.17
C LEU A 90 3.06 10.42 1.91
N ASN A 91 3.44 11.13 2.96
CA ASN A 91 4.13 12.40 2.84
C ASN A 91 5.54 12.23 2.25
N LEU A 92 6.30 11.28 2.77
CA LEU A 92 7.67 11.02 2.29
C LEU A 92 7.70 10.58 0.82
N LEU A 93 6.68 9.86 0.38
CA LEU A 93 6.58 9.36 -0.98
C LEU A 93 5.81 10.29 -1.92
N ASN A 94 5.35 11.42 -1.41
CA ASN A 94 4.61 12.41 -2.18
C ASN A 94 3.30 11.87 -2.77
N LEU A 95 2.61 11.03 -1.99
CA LEU A 95 1.39 10.35 -2.43
C LEU A 95 0.10 10.96 -1.84
N ASN A 96 0.19 12.11 -1.18
CA ASN A 96 -0.99 12.70 -0.51
C ASN A 96 -2.13 13.03 -1.46
N LYS A 97 -1.83 13.45 -2.69
CA LYS A 97 -2.86 13.85 -3.66
C LYS A 97 -3.67 12.67 -4.20
N CYS A 98 -3.09 11.47 -4.19
CA CYS A 98 -3.77 10.27 -4.68
C CYS A 98 -4.21 9.35 -3.56
N SER A 99 -4.24 9.85 -2.33
CA SER A 99 -4.58 9.08 -1.14
C SER A 99 -5.64 9.77 -0.31
N LYS A 100 -6.51 8.98 0.29
CA LYS A 100 -7.48 9.43 1.28
C LYS A 100 -7.42 8.50 2.47
N ILE A 101 -7.41 9.05 3.68
CA ILE A 101 -7.41 8.25 4.91
C ILE A 101 -8.74 8.42 5.61
N ILE A 102 -9.41 7.32 5.88
CA ILE A 102 -10.63 7.29 6.69
C ILE A 102 -10.26 6.65 8.03
N LEU A 103 -10.42 7.43 9.10
CA LEU A 103 -10.01 7.07 10.45
C LEU A 103 -11.09 6.24 11.14
N ASP A 104 -11.45 5.12 10.52
CA ASP A 104 -12.51 4.28 11.02
C ASP A 104 -12.29 2.83 10.55
N ASN A 105 -13.12 1.92 11.10
CA ASN A 105 -13.20 0.57 10.60
C ASN A 105 -14.21 0.50 9.45
N PRO A 106 -13.95 -0.37 8.50
CA PRO A 106 -14.92 -0.62 7.43
C PRO A 106 -16.18 -1.29 7.95
#